data_f8e39a50c418a15cc5ef676ac4463eaa
#
_entry.id   f8e39a50c418a15cc5ef676ac4463eaa
#
_cell.length_a   1.000
_cell.length_b   1.000
_cell.length_c   1.000
_cell.angle_alpha   90.00
_cell.angle_beta   90.00
_cell.angle_gamma   90.00
#
_symmetry.space_group_name_H-M   'P 1'
#
loop_
_entity.id
_entity.type
_entity.pdbx_description
1 polymer ?
#
loop_
_entity_poly.entity_id
_entity_poly.type
_entity_poly.pdbx_seq_one_letter_code
_entity_poly.pdbx_strand_id
1 'polypeptide(L)'
;NIRQIEEQTDITIEGARICKEITKASKVIFAIKAKNRHAVEKLRAALQKEADMYIHLLPDIYPMGEERAVVRECLGIELNTTQLPSAANAIVCNVETLARVAEAIEERKPCFSKNLTVIGKINGGNEPHVFMDVPVGTSVGEMIERAGGIDGVYGEIIMGGPFTGHATTEDAPITKTTGGIIVTIDFPDLHGASVGLLVCACGGSEERMRDICQKMNGVVKSVARCKQAIENKPGAPLKCERPGNCPGQAKNNIQFKKDGCEYIIIGNCSDCSNTVMGSAPKMGLKVFHQTDHVMRTIGHPLYRYLRVSKQVEQLPEGK
;
A
#
# COMPACT_ATOMS: atom_id res chain seq x y z
N ASN A 1 7.94 -2.79 -11.40
CA ASN A 1 8.53 -1.45 -11.60
C ASN A 1 10.05 -1.51 -11.76
N ILE A 2 10.79 -2.20 -10.88
CA ILE A 2 12.26 -2.26 -10.96
C ILE A 2 12.68 -3.00 -12.22
N ARG A 3 12.14 -4.19 -12.48
CA ARG A 3 12.40 -4.96 -13.69
C ARG A 3 12.02 -4.21 -14.97
N GLN A 4 10.95 -3.41 -14.94
CA GLN A 4 10.57 -2.50 -16.01
C GLN A 4 11.70 -1.50 -16.34
N ILE A 5 12.29 -0.88 -15.32
CA ILE A 5 13.41 0.04 -15.49
C ILE A 5 14.63 -0.69 -16.04
N GLU A 6 14.92 -1.90 -15.58
CA GLU A 6 16.09 -2.67 -15.99
C GLU A 6 16.01 -3.20 -17.42
N GLU A 7 14.83 -3.62 -17.85
CA GLU A 7 14.61 -4.25 -19.17
C GLU A 7 14.08 -3.27 -20.23
N GLN A 8 13.38 -2.21 -19.83
CA GLN A 8 12.64 -1.30 -20.70
C GLN A 8 12.93 0.17 -20.34
N THR A 9 14.19 0.51 -20.08
CA THR A 9 14.62 1.85 -19.66
C THR A 9 14.24 2.90 -20.71
N ASP A 10 14.56 2.66 -21.98
CA ASP A 10 14.43 3.63 -23.07
C ASP A 10 12.97 4.06 -23.29
N ILE A 11 12.04 3.11 -23.35
CA ILE A 11 10.62 3.41 -23.51
C ILE A 11 10.04 4.12 -22.26
N THR A 12 10.58 3.82 -21.08
CA THR A 12 10.19 4.52 -19.85
C THR A 12 10.63 5.99 -19.88
N ILE A 13 11.82 6.27 -20.37
CA ILE A 13 12.34 7.63 -20.52
C ILE A 13 11.55 8.38 -21.62
N GLU A 14 11.24 7.71 -22.72
CA GLU A 14 10.42 8.32 -23.78
C GLU A 14 9.05 8.71 -23.28
N GLY A 15 8.38 7.85 -22.53
CA GLY A 15 7.12 8.19 -21.87
C GLY A 15 7.24 9.36 -20.89
N ALA A 16 8.38 9.48 -20.21
CA ALA A 16 8.66 10.62 -19.34
C ALA A 16 8.84 11.93 -20.12
N ARG A 17 9.50 11.90 -21.30
CA ARG A 17 9.61 13.05 -22.21
C ARG A 17 8.23 13.50 -22.68
N ILE A 18 7.42 12.57 -23.16
CA ILE A 18 6.06 12.84 -23.62
C ILE A 18 5.22 13.46 -22.49
N CYS A 19 5.25 12.86 -21.29
CA CYS A 19 4.52 13.38 -20.14
C CYS A 19 5.02 14.78 -19.75
N LYS A 20 6.32 15.02 -19.74
CA LYS A 20 6.92 16.33 -19.47
C LYS A 20 6.41 17.39 -20.45
N GLU A 21 6.37 17.08 -21.74
CA GLU A 21 5.92 17.99 -22.79
C GLU A 21 4.43 18.32 -22.66
N ILE A 22 3.57 17.30 -22.49
CA ILE A 22 2.12 17.47 -22.34
C ILE A 22 1.78 18.30 -21.11
N THR A 23 2.46 18.05 -20.00
CA THR A 23 2.20 18.74 -18.72
C THR A 23 2.95 20.06 -18.60
N LYS A 24 3.87 20.35 -19.51
CA LYS A 24 4.81 21.49 -19.46
C LYS A 24 5.62 21.53 -18.16
N ALA A 25 5.95 20.36 -17.63
CA ALA A 25 6.79 20.25 -16.45
C ALA A 25 8.23 20.72 -16.78
N SER A 26 8.83 21.47 -15.87
CA SER A 26 10.21 21.98 -16.06
C SER A 26 11.27 20.88 -15.90
N LYS A 27 10.96 19.81 -15.16
CA LYS A 27 11.88 18.70 -14.89
C LYS A 27 11.13 17.40 -14.64
N VAL A 28 11.84 16.28 -14.81
CA VAL A 28 11.42 14.94 -14.40
C VAL A 28 12.35 14.43 -13.30
N ILE A 29 11.80 13.78 -12.29
CA ILE A 29 12.57 13.14 -11.21
C ILE A 29 12.19 11.68 -11.12
N PHE A 30 13.11 10.77 -11.42
CA PHE A 30 12.96 9.34 -11.18
C PHE A 30 13.26 9.04 -9.70
N ALA A 31 12.21 8.84 -8.91
CA ALA A 31 12.31 8.50 -7.51
C ALA A 31 12.44 6.98 -7.33
N ILE A 32 13.59 6.51 -6.92
CA ILE A 32 13.91 5.08 -6.83
C ILE A 32 14.64 4.76 -5.52
N LYS A 33 14.32 3.62 -4.89
CA LYS A 33 15.02 3.20 -3.67
C LYS A 33 16.50 2.89 -3.94
N ALA A 34 17.38 3.41 -3.10
CA ALA A 34 18.84 3.26 -3.25
C ALA A 34 19.32 1.80 -3.31
N LYS A 35 18.59 0.86 -2.71
CA LYS A 35 18.92 -0.57 -2.75
C LYS A 35 18.87 -1.18 -4.15
N ASN A 36 18.11 -0.60 -5.07
CA ASN A 36 17.92 -1.12 -6.43
C ASN A 36 19.07 -0.67 -7.35
N ARG A 37 20.31 -1.04 -6.99
CA ARG A 37 21.54 -0.54 -7.61
C ARG A 37 21.58 -0.69 -9.12
N HIS A 38 21.21 -1.87 -9.64
CA HIS A 38 21.22 -2.15 -11.07
C HIS A 38 20.27 -1.23 -11.86
N ALA A 39 19.04 -1.06 -11.37
CA ALA A 39 18.09 -0.13 -11.99
C ALA A 39 18.57 1.35 -11.92
N VAL A 40 19.21 1.73 -10.81
CA VAL A 40 19.80 3.09 -10.66
C VAL A 40 20.92 3.30 -11.67
N GLU A 41 21.80 2.32 -11.89
CA GLU A 41 22.89 2.39 -12.87
C GLU A 41 22.36 2.48 -14.31
N LYS A 42 21.35 1.68 -14.64
CA LYS A 42 20.65 1.75 -15.93
C LYS A 42 20.05 3.13 -16.17
N LEU A 43 19.34 3.68 -15.20
CA LEU A 43 18.80 5.04 -15.31
C LEU A 43 19.90 6.08 -15.45
N ARG A 44 20.98 6.03 -14.66
CA ARG A 44 22.10 6.96 -14.77
C ARG A 44 22.72 6.97 -16.16
N ALA A 45 22.95 5.78 -16.73
CA ALA A 45 23.50 5.67 -18.07
C ALA A 45 22.58 6.27 -19.12
N ALA A 46 21.29 5.96 -19.04
CA ALA A 46 20.32 6.44 -20.02
C ALA A 46 20.03 7.94 -19.91
N LEU A 47 20.09 8.51 -18.71
CA LEU A 47 19.82 9.94 -18.45
C LEU A 47 21.01 10.86 -18.73
N GLN A 48 22.19 10.34 -19.12
CA GLN A 48 23.36 11.19 -19.42
C GLN A 48 23.11 12.25 -20.50
N LYS A 49 22.16 11.98 -21.39
CA LYS A 49 21.79 12.89 -22.51
C LYS A 49 20.60 13.78 -22.22
N GLU A 50 20.00 13.64 -21.01
CA GLU A 50 18.77 14.35 -20.62
C GLU A 50 19.10 15.50 -19.66
N ALA A 51 19.00 16.72 -20.14
CA ALA A 51 19.36 17.90 -19.34
C ALA A 51 18.41 18.17 -18.16
N ASP A 52 17.14 17.77 -18.28
CA ASP A 52 16.07 18.11 -17.33
C ASP A 52 15.51 16.89 -16.61
N MET A 53 16.25 15.77 -16.61
CA MET A 53 15.84 14.54 -15.94
C MET A 53 16.85 14.16 -14.86
N TYR A 54 16.35 13.85 -13.69
CA TYR A 54 17.15 13.61 -12.48
C TYR A 54 16.78 12.30 -11.81
N ILE A 55 17.68 11.77 -11.00
CA ILE A 55 17.41 10.63 -10.12
C ILE A 55 17.42 11.12 -8.68
N HIS A 56 16.37 10.77 -7.93
CA HIS A 56 16.32 10.95 -6.50
C HIS A 56 16.32 9.58 -5.81
N LEU A 57 17.29 9.37 -4.91
CA LEU A 57 17.40 8.11 -4.19
C LEU A 57 16.53 8.14 -2.94
N LEU A 58 15.54 7.27 -2.92
CA LEU A 58 14.62 7.11 -1.80
C LEU A 58 15.17 6.15 -0.74
N PRO A 59 14.85 6.36 0.55
CA PRO A 59 15.14 5.40 1.60
C PRO A 59 14.33 4.12 1.41
N ASP A 60 14.86 2.99 1.92
CA ASP A 60 14.16 1.69 1.84
C ASP A 60 13.14 1.54 2.95
N ILE A 61 12.11 2.35 2.89
CA ILE A 61 10.96 2.34 3.79
C ILE A 61 9.70 2.08 2.97
N TYR A 62 8.72 1.38 3.53
CA TYR A 62 7.40 1.21 2.93
C TYR A 62 6.37 2.03 3.73
N PRO A 63 5.49 2.78 3.10
CA PRO A 63 5.21 2.93 1.65
C PRO A 63 5.85 4.19 1.01
N MET A 64 7.16 4.24 0.89
CA MET A 64 7.89 5.39 0.32
C MET A 64 7.51 5.73 -1.13
N GLY A 65 6.82 4.83 -1.84
CA GLY A 65 6.27 5.08 -3.18
C GLY A 65 4.88 5.75 -3.17
N GLU A 66 4.34 6.08 -2.00
CA GLU A 66 3.08 6.85 -1.90
C GLU A 66 3.30 8.28 -2.40
N GLU A 67 2.35 8.84 -3.14
CA GLU A 67 2.52 10.08 -3.89
C GLU A 67 2.97 11.27 -3.03
N ARG A 68 2.41 11.46 -1.83
CA ARG A 68 2.77 12.56 -0.93
C ARG A 68 4.16 12.36 -0.32
N ALA A 69 4.52 11.10 -0.05
CA ALA A 69 5.87 10.77 0.41
C ALA A 69 6.91 11.07 -0.68
N VAL A 70 6.62 10.71 -1.94
CA VAL A 70 7.48 11.02 -3.09
C VAL A 70 7.62 12.54 -3.27
N VAL A 71 6.52 13.30 -3.20
CA VAL A 71 6.56 14.77 -3.29
C VAL A 71 7.41 15.36 -2.17
N ARG A 72 7.23 14.91 -0.94
CA ARG A 72 8.04 15.39 0.20
C ARG A 72 9.53 15.12 0.00
N GLU A 73 9.89 13.88 -0.38
CA GLU A 73 11.30 13.51 -0.59
C GLU A 73 11.94 14.24 -1.77
N CYS A 74 11.22 14.37 -2.89
CA CYS A 74 11.78 14.95 -4.11
C CYS A 74 11.74 16.49 -4.14
N LEU A 75 10.76 17.11 -3.50
CA LEU A 75 10.52 18.56 -3.59
C LEU A 75 10.61 19.28 -2.23
N GLY A 76 10.69 18.57 -1.12
CA GLY A 76 10.69 19.16 0.21
C GLY A 76 9.33 19.76 0.62
N ILE A 77 8.24 19.44 -0.11
CA ILE A 77 6.91 20.00 0.13
C ILE A 77 6.04 18.99 0.87
N GLU A 78 5.53 19.35 2.03
CA GLU A 78 4.60 18.53 2.78
C GLU A 78 3.16 18.82 2.35
N LEU A 79 2.51 17.79 1.81
CA LEU A 79 1.08 17.81 1.48
C LEU A 79 0.25 17.29 2.65
N ASN A 80 -0.86 17.95 2.94
CA ASN A 80 -1.80 17.43 3.92
C ASN A 80 -2.59 16.23 3.36
N THR A 81 -3.35 15.56 4.21
CA THR A 81 -4.04 14.30 3.87
C THR A 81 -5.15 14.44 2.82
N THR A 82 -5.57 15.65 2.48
CA THR A 82 -6.61 15.94 1.48
C THR A 82 -6.05 16.54 0.19
N GLN A 83 -4.77 16.91 0.18
CA GLN A 83 -4.11 17.49 -1.00
C GLN A 83 -3.59 16.41 -1.94
N LEU A 84 -3.69 16.68 -3.23
CA LEU A 84 -3.09 15.89 -4.30
C LEU A 84 -1.71 16.45 -4.67
N PRO A 85 -0.85 15.71 -5.37
CA PRO A 85 0.44 16.20 -5.87
C PRO A 85 0.36 17.50 -6.65
N SER A 86 -0.75 17.78 -7.31
CA SER A 86 -1.00 19.04 -8.02
C SER A 86 -0.93 20.29 -7.13
N ALA A 87 -1.20 20.18 -5.83
CA ALA A 87 -1.02 21.28 -4.88
C ALA A 87 0.46 21.66 -4.68
N ALA A 88 1.38 20.76 -5.00
CA ALA A 88 2.83 20.99 -5.05
C ALA A 88 3.31 21.26 -6.49
N ASN A 89 2.40 21.56 -7.41
CA ASN A 89 2.70 21.72 -8.84
C ASN A 89 3.46 20.51 -9.41
N ALA A 90 3.06 19.32 -9.03
CA ALA A 90 3.69 18.06 -9.40
C ALA A 90 2.68 17.01 -9.87
N ILE A 91 3.14 16.08 -10.69
CA ILE A 91 2.43 14.87 -11.08
C ILE A 91 3.32 13.70 -10.72
N VAL A 92 2.74 12.69 -10.07
CA VAL A 92 3.43 11.44 -9.73
C VAL A 92 2.87 10.33 -10.61
N CYS A 93 3.76 9.69 -11.38
CA CYS A 93 3.42 8.60 -12.29
C CYS A 93 4.20 7.35 -11.95
N ASN A 94 3.56 6.19 -12.11
CA ASN A 94 4.27 4.92 -12.08
C ASN A 94 5.09 4.75 -13.39
N VAL A 95 6.26 4.12 -13.30
CA VAL A 95 7.12 3.89 -14.46
C VAL A 95 6.46 3.06 -15.56
N GLU A 96 5.59 2.12 -15.19
CA GLU A 96 4.80 1.38 -16.17
C GLU A 96 3.83 2.28 -16.93
N THR A 97 3.22 3.25 -16.25
CA THR A 97 2.35 4.24 -16.90
C THR A 97 3.13 5.04 -17.95
N LEU A 98 4.36 5.42 -17.65
CA LEU A 98 5.22 6.13 -18.62
C LEU A 98 5.48 5.28 -19.87
N ALA A 99 5.85 4.02 -19.70
CA ALA A 99 6.06 3.12 -20.83
C ALA A 99 4.78 2.95 -21.68
N ARG A 100 3.62 2.79 -21.02
CA ARG A 100 2.33 2.69 -21.73
C ARG A 100 1.93 3.98 -22.44
N VAL A 101 2.32 5.14 -21.93
CA VAL A 101 2.15 6.43 -22.62
C VAL A 101 2.98 6.48 -23.90
N ALA A 102 4.25 6.06 -23.85
CA ALA A 102 5.09 6.00 -25.06
C ALA A 102 4.51 5.03 -26.09
N GLU A 103 4.15 3.80 -25.70
CA GLU A 103 3.49 2.83 -26.60
C GLU A 103 2.22 3.39 -27.24
N ALA A 104 1.40 4.10 -26.44
CA ALA A 104 0.14 4.66 -26.94
C ALA A 104 0.34 5.78 -27.98
N ILE A 105 1.33 6.64 -27.78
CA ILE A 105 1.60 7.77 -28.65
C ILE A 105 2.37 7.35 -29.91
N GLU A 106 3.40 6.54 -29.74
CA GLU A 106 4.31 6.20 -30.84
C GLU A 106 3.83 5.02 -31.67
N GLU A 107 3.30 3.99 -30.99
CA GLU A 107 2.87 2.76 -31.63
C GLU A 107 1.34 2.68 -31.81
N ARG A 108 0.58 3.63 -31.26
CA ARG A 108 -0.88 3.58 -31.16
C ARG A 108 -1.39 2.30 -30.50
N LYS A 109 -0.59 1.73 -29.61
CA LYS A 109 -0.86 0.49 -28.91
C LYS A 109 -1.71 0.77 -27.65
N PRO A 110 -2.89 0.20 -27.52
CA PRO A 110 -3.69 0.36 -26.31
C PRO A 110 -3.08 -0.44 -25.15
N CYS A 111 -3.32 0.01 -23.92
CA CYS A 111 -2.91 -0.74 -22.73
C CYS A 111 -3.80 -1.98 -22.55
N PHE A 112 -3.33 -3.13 -22.99
CA PHE A 112 -4.00 -4.44 -22.86
C PHE A 112 -3.18 -5.47 -22.07
N SER A 113 -2.02 -5.10 -21.58
CA SER A 113 -1.20 -5.94 -20.72
C SER A 113 -0.71 -5.18 -19.49
N LYS A 114 -0.27 -5.92 -18.48
CA LYS A 114 0.12 -5.40 -17.19
C LYS A 114 1.35 -6.11 -16.64
N ASN A 115 2.25 -5.36 -16.00
CA ASN A 115 3.34 -5.93 -15.23
C ASN A 115 2.89 -6.10 -13.79
N LEU A 116 3.03 -7.30 -13.23
CA LEU A 116 2.61 -7.58 -11.87
C LEU A 116 3.56 -8.51 -11.11
N THR A 117 3.41 -8.54 -9.82
CA THR A 117 4.18 -9.40 -8.91
C THR A 117 3.24 -10.32 -8.16
N VAL A 118 3.55 -11.61 -8.11
CA VAL A 118 2.89 -12.59 -7.23
C VAL A 118 3.84 -12.93 -6.09
N ILE A 119 3.35 -12.91 -4.85
CA ILE A 119 4.16 -13.16 -3.65
C ILE A 119 3.30 -13.80 -2.55
N GLY A 120 3.95 -14.41 -1.58
CA GLY A 120 3.33 -14.94 -0.36
C GLY A 120 3.39 -16.44 -0.29
N LYS A 121 2.29 -17.09 0.12
CA LYS A 121 2.17 -18.56 0.25
C LYS A 121 2.15 -19.26 -1.12
N ILE A 122 3.29 -19.17 -1.81
CA ILE A 122 3.52 -19.75 -3.13
C ILE A 122 4.60 -20.83 -3.00
N ASN A 123 4.43 -21.94 -3.71
CA ASN A 123 5.44 -23.01 -3.76
C ASN A 123 6.78 -22.47 -4.27
N GLY A 124 7.88 -22.88 -3.63
CA GLY A 124 9.21 -22.39 -3.95
C GLY A 124 9.72 -21.27 -3.05
N GLY A 125 8.91 -20.75 -2.13
CA GLY A 125 9.31 -19.79 -1.09
C GLY A 125 8.74 -18.37 -1.28
N ASN A 126 9.16 -17.46 -0.41
CA ASN A 126 8.63 -16.09 -0.34
C ASN A 126 9.27 -15.10 -1.34
N GLU A 127 10.03 -15.57 -2.32
CA GLU A 127 10.61 -14.68 -3.32
C GLU A 127 9.54 -14.14 -4.28
N PRO A 128 9.61 -12.86 -4.65
CA PRO A 128 8.63 -12.27 -5.55
C PRO A 128 8.73 -12.82 -6.97
N HIS A 129 7.65 -13.37 -7.49
CA HIS A 129 7.53 -13.78 -8.90
C HIS A 129 7.06 -12.60 -9.73
N VAL A 130 7.93 -12.06 -10.59
CA VAL A 130 7.63 -10.89 -11.43
C VAL A 130 7.26 -11.35 -12.84
N PHE A 131 6.09 -10.94 -13.30
CA PHE A 131 5.57 -11.20 -14.63
C PHE A 131 5.46 -9.90 -15.41
N MET A 132 5.96 -9.92 -16.64
CA MET A 132 5.89 -8.80 -17.58
C MET A 132 4.83 -9.09 -18.62
N ASP A 133 4.16 -8.04 -19.09
CA ASP A 133 3.21 -8.07 -20.21
C ASP A 133 2.08 -9.12 -20.09
N VAL A 134 1.56 -9.32 -18.88
CA VAL A 134 0.42 -10.20 -18.62
C VAL A 134 -0.84 -9.61 -19.26
N PRO A 135 -1.57 -10.33 -20.11
CA PRO A 135 -2.80 -9.84 -20.70
C PRO A 135 -3.84 -9.46 -19.64
N VAL A 136 -4.47 -8.31 -19.81
CA VAL A 136 -5.64 -7.92 -19.01
C VAL A 136 -6.76 -8.93 -19.25
N GLY A 137 -7.39 -9.42 -18.19
CA GLY A 137 -8.38 -10.50 -18.26
C GLY A 137 -7.84 -11.87 -17.87
N THR A 138 -6.52 -12.09 -17.81
CA THR A 138 -5.94 -13.29 -17.21
C THR A 138 -6.46 -13.43 -15.77
N SER A 139 -6.82 -14.65 -15.35
CA SER A 139 -7.32 -14.85 -13.98
C SER A 139 -6.22 -14.79 -12.92
N VAL A 140 -6.59 -14.41 -11.71
CA VAL A 140 -5.69 -14.42 -10.55
C VAL A 140 -5.15 -15.83 -10.30
N GLY A 141 -6.01 -16.87 -10.40
CA GLY A 141 -5.62 -18.27 -10.24
C GLY A 141 -4.57 -18.69 -11.25
N GLU A 142 -4.72 -18.33 -12.53
CA GLU A 142 -3.71 -18.62 -13.56
C GLU A 142 -2.36 -17.99 -13.21
N MET A 143 -2.36 -16.77 -12.65
CA MET A 143 -1.11 -16.11 -12.25
C MET A 143 -0.47 -16.77 -11.03
N ILE A 144 -1.26 -17.26 -10.09
CA ILE A 144 -0.80 -18.04 -8.95
C ILE A 144 -0.19 -19.37 -9.42
N GLU A 145 -0.85 -20.08 -10.33
CA GLU A 145 -0.32 -21.32 -10.91
C GLU A 145 0.99 -21.09 -11.66
N ARG A 146 1.09 -20.03 -12.45
CA ARG A 146 2.34 -19.65 -13.14
C ARG A 146 3.48 -19.32 -12.17
N ALA A 147 3.15 -18.87 -10.96
CA ALA A 147 4.12 -18.60 -9.89
C ALA A 147 4.55 -19.87 -9.13
N GLY A 148 3.91 -21.02 -9.37
CA GLY A 148 4.22 -22.29 -8.72
C GLY A 148 3.06 -22.89 -7.93
N GLY A 149 1.90 -22.25 -7.90
CA GLY A 149 0.73 -22.67 -7.12
C GLY A 149 0.81 -22.33 -5.65
N ILE A 150 -0.28 -22.52 -4.93
CA ILE A 150 -0.39 -22.20 -3.50
C ILE A 150 0.35 -23.22 -2.64
N ASP A 151 1.12 -22.75 -1.65
CA ASP A 151 1.80 -23.57 -0.66
C ASP A 151 0.91 -23.81 0.58
N GLY A 152 0.17 -24.93 0.56
CA GLY A 152 -0.62 -25.39 1.69
C GLY A 152 -1.80 -24.49 2.04
N VAL A 153 -2.05 -24.29 3.35
CA VAL A 153 -3.16 -23.49 3.84
C VAL A 153 -2.83 -21.99 3.75
N TYR A 154 -3.78 -21.21 3.30
CA TYR A 154 -3.66 -19.76 3.17
C TYR A 154 -4.89 -19.04 3.73
N GLY A 155 -4.73 -17.76 4.04
CA GLY A 155 -5.81 -16.94 4.60
C GLY A 155 -6.74 -16.37 3.54
N GLU A 156 -6.17 -15.62 2.61
CA GLU A 156 -6.90 -15.00 1.49
C GLU A 156 -5.95 -14.56 0.39
N ILE A 157 -6.53 -14.20 -0.75
CA ILE A 157 -5.81 -13.62 -1.88
C ILE A 157 -6.10 -12.11 -1.90
N ILE A 158 -5.05 -11.30 -1.95
CA ILE A 158 -5.14 -9.85 -2.09
C ILE A 158 -4.71 -9.44 -3.49
N MET A 159 -5.55 -8.70 -4.19
CA MET A 159 -5.20 -8.06 -5.46
C MET A 159 -4.84 -6.60 -5.22
N GLY A 160 -3.60 -6.25 -5.52
CA GLY A 160 -3.02 -4.92 -5.28
C GLY A 160 -1.86 -4.92 -4.30
N GLY A 161 -1.57 -3.75 -3.73
CA GLY A 161 -0.50 -3.58 -2.74
C GLY A 161 -0.92 -3.95 -1.32
N PRO A 162 0.05 -4.12 -0.40
CA PRO A 162 -0.24 -4.58 0.97
C PRO A 162 -1.22 -3.70 1.76
N PHE A 163 -1.23 -2.38 1.51
CA PHE A 163 -2.15 -1.44 2.18
C PHE A 163 -3.33 -0.99 1.31
N THR A 164 -3.21 -1.12 0.00
CA THR A 164 -4.18 -0.58 -0.97
C THR A 164 -4.94 -1.67 -1.72
N GLY A 165 -4.52 -2.92 -1.58
CA GLY A 165 -5.18 -4.07 -2.19
C GLY A 165 -6.48 -4.43 -1.49
N HIS A 166 -7.26 -5.25 -2.15
CA HIS A 166 -8.53 -5.79 -1.66
C HIS A 166 -8.55 -7.32 -1.80
N ALA A 167 -9.33 -7.96 -0.95
CA ALA A 167 -9.54 -9.40 -1.02
C ALA A 167 -10.22 -9.74 -2.35
N THR A 168 -9.80 -10.84 -2.96
CA THR A 168 -10.29 -11.31 -4.25
C THR A 168 -10.35 -12.83 -4.31
N THR A 169 -10.81 -13.36 -5.43
CA THR A 169 -10.91 -14.79 -5.71
C THR A 169 -10.02 -15.19 -6.88
N GLU A 170 -9.78 -16.48 -7.08
CA GLU A 170 -8.93 -16.99 -8.15
C GLU A 170 -9.48 -16.74 -9.55
N ASP A 171 -10.80 -16.65 -9.70
CA ASP A 171 -11.49 -16.36 -10.96
C ASP A 171 -11.50 -14.87 -11.34
N ALA A 172 -11.13 -13.99 -10.40
CA ALA A 172 -11.09 -12.56 -10.67
C ALA A 172 -10.05 -12.21 -11.77
N PRO A 173 -10.40 -11.31 -12.71
CA PRO A 173 -9.48 -10.95 -13.80
C PRO A 173 -8.43 -9.93 -13.35
N ILE A 174 -7.23 -10.05 -13.91
CA ILE A 174 -6.22 -8.98 -13.89
C ILE A 174 -6.77 -7.77 -14.65
N THR A 175 -6.67 -6.60 -14.04
CA THR A 175 -7.10 -5.33 -14.63
C THR A 175 -5.92 -4.41 -14.91
N LYS A 176 -6.16 -3.29 -15.57
CA LYS A 176 -5.13 -2.26 -15.84
C LYS A 176 -4.50 -1.66 -14.56
N THR A 177 -5.17 -1.80 -13.42
CA THR A 177 -4.71 -1.30 -12.13
C THR A 177 -4.08 -2.36 -11.24
N THR A 178 -4.09 -3.64 -11.65
CA THR A 178 -3.52 -4.74 -10.87
C THR A 178 -1.99 -4.72 -10.94
N GLY A 179 -1.33 -4.34 -9.86
CA GLY A 179 0.14 -4.31 -9.76
C GLY A 179 0.73 -5.47 -8.97
N GLY A 180 -0.10 -6.29 -8.31
CA GLY A 180 0.36 -7.44 -7.54
C GLY A 180 -0.76 -8.35 -7.07
N ILE A 181 -0.37 -9.56 -6.71
CA ILE A 181 -1.20 -10.59 -6.08
C ILE A 181 -0.43 -11.07 -4.85
N ILE A 182 -1.09 -11.11 -3.70
CA ILE A 182 -0.49 -11.61 -2.46
C ILE A 182 -1.38 -12.75 -1.94
N VAL A 183 -0.83 -13.95 -1.88
CA VAL A 183 -1.47 -15.09 -1.21
C VAL A 183 -1.03 -15.04 0.25
N THR A 184 -1.94 -14.74 1.17
CA THR A 184 -1.57 -14.46 2.56
C THR A 184 -1.35 -15.72 3.38
N ILE A 185 -0.58 -15.59 4.47
CA ILE A 185 -0.59 -16.60 5.53
C ILE A 185 -2.00 -16.72 6.10
N ASP A 186 -2.29 -17.88 6.70
CA ASP A 186 -3.57 -18.11 7.36
C ASP A 186 -3.81 -17.13 8.52
N PHE A 187 -5.08 -16.91 8.82
CA PHE A 187 -5.49 -16.10 9.96
C PHE A 187 -5.25 -16.84 11.28
N PRO A 188 -4.88 -16.14 12.35
CA PRO A 188 -4.82 -16.77 13.66
C PRO A 188 -6.23 -17.15 14.12
N ASP A 189 -6.38 -18.35 14.69
CA ASP A 189 -7.64 -18.78 15.30
C ASP A 189 -7.81 -18.11 16.68
N LEU A 190 -8.90 -17.40 16.87
CA LEU A 190 -9.27 -16.76 18.14
C LEU A 190 -10.13 -17.66 19.04
N HIS A 191 -10.47 -18.88 18.60
CA HIS A 191 -11.22 -19.86 19.39
C HIS A 191 -12.52 -19.31 20.00
N GLY A 192 -13.25 -18.50 19.24
CA GLY A 192 -14.50 -17.88 19.69
C GLY A 192 -14.34 -16.66 20.62
N ALA A 193 -13.13 -16.12 20.76
CA ALA A 193 -12.91 -14.95 21.61
C ALA A 193 -13.72 -13.73 21.18
N SER A 194 -14.03 -12.87 22.14
CA SER A 194 -14.83 -11.67 21.97
C SER A 194 -14.02 -10.54 21.32
N VAL A 195 -14.52 -9.99 20.22
CA VAL A 195 -13.85 -8.99 19.38
C VAL A 195 -14.61 -7.68 19.33
N GLY A 196 -13.91 -6.57 19.55
CA GLY A 196 -14.38 -5.23 19.28
C GLY A 196 -13.90 -4.73 17.90
N LEU A 197 -14.76 -4.05 17.16
CA LEU A 197 -14.42 -3.46 15.86
C LEU A 197 -14.37 -1.95 15.98
N LEU A 198 -13.23 -1.35 15.65
CA LEU A 198 -13.07 0.10 15.63
C LEU A 198 -13.19 0.64 14.20
N VAL A 199 -14.37 1.08 13.84
CA VAL A 199 -14.70 1.61 12.51
C VAL A 199 -14.22 3.06 12.37
N CYS A 200 -13.51 3.36 11.29
CA CYS A 200 -13.12 4.72 10.95
C CYS A 200 -13.07 4.94 9.44
N ALA A 201 -13.16 6.21 9.04
CA ALA A 201 -13.13 6.58 7.62
C ALA A 201 -11.73 6.48 6.97
N CYS A 202 -10.68 6.33 7.78
CA CYS A 202 -9.30 6.28 7.32
C CYS A 202 -8.80 4.84 7.11
N GLY A 203 -9.65 3.95 6.59
CA GLY A 203 -9.31 2.58 6.26
C GLY A 203 -9.76 1.52 7.28
N GLY A 204 -10.78 1.82 8.09
CA GLY A 204 -11.40 0.87 9.01
C GLY A 204 -12.85 0.56 8.60
N SER A 205 -13.05 -0.22 7.53
CA SER A 205 -14.37 -0.66 7.08
C SER A 205 -14.96 -1.70 8.04
N GLU A 206 -16.20 -1.50 8.49
CA GLU A 206 -16.90 -2.45 9.35
C GLU A 206 -17.07 -3.81 8.66
N GLU A 207 -17.49 -3.81 7.41
CA GLU A 207 -17.68 -5.03 6.62
C GLU A 207 -16.39 -5.85 6.54
N ARG A 208 -15.27 -5.20 6.19
CA ARG A 208 -13.97 -5.84 6.11
C ARG A 208 -13.51 -6.40 7.45
N MET A 209 -13.74 -5.68 8.54
CA MET A 209 -13.37 -6.13 9.89
C MET A 209 -14.22 -7.31 10.35
N ARG A 210 -15.50 -7.36 9.98
CA ARG A 210 -16.37 -8.51 10.24
C ARG A 210 -15.92 -9.75 9.49
N ASP A 211 -15.59 -9.62 8.21
CA ASP A 211 -15.02 -10.70 7.39
C ASP A 211 -13.74 -11.26 8.03
N ILE A 212 -12.80 -10.40 8.39
CA ILE A 212 -11.56 -10.80 9.07
C ILE A 212 -11.87 -11.49 10.40
N CYS A 213 -12.76 -10.93 11.22
CA CYS A 213 -13.15 -11.52 12.50
C CYS A 213 -13.72 -12.94 12.32
N GLN A 214 -14.55 -13.14 11.31
CA GLN A 214 -15.11 -14.45 10.98
C GLN A 214 -14.01 -15.43 10.54
N LYS A 215 -13.09 -15.01 9.66
CA LYS A 215 -11.93 -15.83 9.24
C LYS A 215 -11.00 -16.19 10.39
N MET A 216 -10.94 -15.36 11.42
CA MET A 216 -10.21 -15.62 12.67
C MET A 216 -10.98 -16.46 13.68
N ASN A 217 -12.17 -16.98 13.36
CA ASN A 217 -13.05 -17.67 14.31
C ASN A 217 -13.31 -16.84 15.59
N GLY A 218 -13.51 -15.53 15.45
CA GLY A 218 -13.83 -14.59 16.52
C GLY A 218 -15.33 -14.25 16.55
N VAL A 219 -15.81 -13.75 17.68
CA VAL A 219 -17.19 -13.30 17.86
C VAL A 219 -17.23 -11.78 18.02
N VAL A 220 -17.86 -11.07 17.06
CA VAL A 220 -18.04 -9.61 17.17
C VAL A 220 -19.00 -9.31 18.31
N LYS A 221 -18.48 -8.70 19.37
CA LYS A 221 -19.24 -8.36 20.58
C LYS A 221 -19.57 -6.87 20.67
N SER A 222 -18.73 -6.02 20.16
CA SER A 222 -18.90 -4.56 20.22
C SER A 222 -18.39 -3.91 18.96
N VAL A 223 -19.10 -2.87 18.48
CA VAL A 223 -18.66 -2.05 17.35
C VAL A 223 -18.67 -0.59 17.81
N ALA A 224 -17.53 0.08 17.68
CA ALA A 224 -17.41 1.48 17.96
C ALA A 224 -16.98 2.25 16.70
N ARG A 225 -17.55 3.43 16.49
CA ARG A 225 -17.20 4.30 15.38
C ARG A 225 -16.37 5.49 15.87
N CYS A 226 -15.31 5.81 15.15
CA CYS A 226 -14.56 7.04 15.39
C CYS A 226 -15.51 8.26 15.27
N LYS A 227 -15.47 9.17 16.24
CA LYS A 227 -16.37 10.34 16.28
C LYS A 227 -16.24 11.28 15.07
N GLN A 228 -15.11 11.22 14.36
CA GLN A 228 -14.86 11.99 13.14
C GLN A 228 -15.24 11.25 11.85
N ALA A 229 -15.68 10.00 11.96
CA ALA A 229 -16.17 9.24 10.79
C ALA A 229 -17.65 9.57 10.56
N ILE A 230 -17.89 10.47 9.62
CA ILE A 230 -19.23 11.01 9.31
C ILE A 230 -19.72 10.48 7.95
N GLU A 231 -21.01 10.31 7.82
CA GLU A 231 -21.71 10.12 6.56
C GLU A 231 -22.25 11.47 6.07
N ASN A 232 -21.80 11.93 4.91
CA ASN A 232 -22.30 13.16 4.34
C ASN A 232 -23.72 13.02 3.80
N LYS A 233 -24.15 11.79 3.47
CA LYS A 233 -25.50 11.41 3.06
C LYS A 233 -25.77 9.98 3.54
N PRO A 234 -27.01 9.61 3.87
CA PRO A 234 -27.35 8.25 4.25
C PRO A 234 -26.83 7.22 3.22
N GLY A 235 -26.10 6.22 3.67
CA GLY A 235 -25.50 5.17 2.83
C GLY A 235 -24.26 5.56 2.04
N ALA A 236 -23.77 6.80 2.17
CA ALA A 236 -22.51 7.20 1.55
C ALA A 236 -21.30 6.66 2.33
N PRO A 237 -20.15 6.41 1.67
CA PRO A 237 -18.93 6.03 2.35
C PRO A 237 -18.55 7.04 3.45
N LEU A 238 -18.06 6.52 4.57
CA LEU A 238 -17.57 7.36 5.67
C LEU A 238 -16.46 8.30 5.21
N LYS A 239 -16.53 9.55 5.64
CA LYS A 239 -15.45 10.54 5.47
C LYS A 239 -14.93 10.98 6.84
N CYS A 240 -13.63 11.18 6.95
CA CYS A 240 -13.05 11.77 8.15
C CYS A 240 -13.29 13.30 8.11
N GLU A 241 -13.91 13.84 9.16
CA GLU A 241 -14.17 15.28 9.27
C GLU A 241 -12.86 16.09 9.37
N ARG A 242 -11.84 15.51 10.01
CA ARG A 242 -10.53 16.17 10.23
C ARG A 242 -9.38 15.20 9.95
N PRO A 243 -9.07 14.91 8.69
CA PRO A 243 -7.98 14.01 8.34
C PRO A 243 -6.64 14.53 8.91
N GLY A 244 -5.82 13.59 9.44
CA GLY A 244 -4.52 13.92 10.04
C GLY A 244 -4.59 14.48 11.49
N ASN A 245 -5.79 14.70 12.02
CA ASN A 245 -5.98 15.18 13.40
C ASN A 245 -6.88 14.21 14.19
N CYS A 246 -6.33 13.03 14.51
CA CYS A 246 -7.07 11.98 15.19
C CYS A 246 -7.44 12.41 16.64
N PRO A 247 -8.73 12.23 17.06
CA PRO A 247 -9.17 12.61 18.38
C PRO A 247 -8.69 11.69 19.51
N GLY A 248 -7.94 10.63 19.14
CA GLY A 248 -7.64 9.54 20.04
C GLY A 248 -8.79 8.53 20.15
N GLN A 249 -8.47 7.34 20.65
CA GLN A 249 -9.43 6.23 20.74
C GLN A 249 -9.58 5.66 22.15
N ALA A 250 -9.06 6.35 23.16
CA ALA A 250 -9.10 5.87 24.55
C ALA A 250 -10.52 5.57 25.04
N LYS A 251 -11.51 6.43 24.68
CA LYS A 251 -12.93 6.22 25.03
C LYS A 251 -13.47 4.91 24.45
N ASN A 252 -13.17 4.62 23.17
CA ASN A 252 -13.60 3.41 22.49
C ASN A 252 -12.91 2.17 23.09
N ASN A 253 -11.62 2.25 23.43
CA ASN A 253 -10.91 1.16 24.10
C ASN A 253 -11.49 0.85 25.47
N ILE A 254 -11.88 1.86 26.27
CA ILE A 254 -12.58 1.69 27.54
C ILE A 254 -13.93 1.00 27.32
N GLN A 255 -14.66 1.39 26.28
CA GLN A 255 -15.95 0.77 25.95
C GLN A 255 -15.76 -0.70 25.60
N PHE A 256 -14.82 -1.05 24.71
CA PHE A 256 -14.54 -2.46 24.38
C PHE A 256 -14.18 -3.28 25.61
N LYS A 257 -13.39 -2.72 26.53
CA LYS A 257 -13.06 -3.40 27.79
C LYS A 257 -14.31 -3.63 28.66
N LYS A 258 -15.19 -2.64 28.79
CA LYS A 258 -16.45 -2.77 29.54
C LYS A 258 -17.38 -3.80 28.90
N ASP A 259 -17.41 -3.87 27.58
CA ASP A 259 -18.22 -4.83 26.83
C ASP A 259 -17.64 -6.26 26.91
N GLY A 260 -16.47 -6.42 27.54
CA GLY A 260 -15.81 -7.71 27.71
C GLY A 260 -15.17 -8.24 26.45
N CYS A 261 -14.70 -7.36 25.56
CA CYS A 261 -13.88 -7.76 24.44
C CYS A 261 -12.47 -8.16 24.91
N GLU A 262 -11.89 -9.15 24.25
CA GLU A 262 -10.50 -9.59 24.44
C GLU A 262 -9.58 -9.03 23.35
N TYR A 263 -10.12 -8.92 22.14
CA TYR A 263 -9.42 -8.41 20.96
C TYR A 263 -10.09 -7.16 20.40
N ILE A 264 -9.33 -6.34 19.72
CA ILE A 264 -9.83 -5.22 18.92
C ILE A 264 -9.27 -5.35 17.50
N ILE A 265 -10.12 -5.26 16.49
CA ILE A 265 -9.70 -5.10 15.10
C ILE A 265 -9.79 -3.62 14.74
N ILE A 266 -8.70 -3.09 14.15
CA ILE A 266 -8.60 -1.69 13.74
C ILE A 266 -8.16 -1.56 12.28
N GLY A 267 -8.36 -0.39 11.70
CA GLY A 267 -7.79 -0.03 10.40
C GLY A 267 -6.28 0.16 10.45
N ASN A 268 -5.69 0.44 9.32
CA ASN A 268 -4.24 0.62 9.13
C ASN A 268 -3.77 2.09 9.13
N CYS A 269 -4.61 3.02 9.55
CA CYS A 269 -4.22 4.42 9.73
C CYS A 269 -3.20 4.56 10.87
N SER A 270 -2.09 5.24 10.62
CA SER A 270 -1.01 5.43 11.60
C SER A 270 -1.49 6.12 12.88
N ASP A 271 -2.35 7.12 12.77
CA ASP A 271 -2.86 7.86 13.93
C ASP A 271 -3.74 6.98 14.81
N CYS A 272 -4.64 6.20 14.22
CA CYS A 272 -5.46 5.25 14.93
C CYS A 272 -4.60 4.16 15.58
N SER A 273 -3.64 3.60 14.85
CA SER A 273 -2.70 2.61 15.36
C SER A 273 -1.94 3.13 16.58
N ASN A 274 -1.37 4.32 16.52
CA ASN A 274 -0.62 4.91 17.62
C ASN A 274 -1.49 5.13 18.86
N THR A 275 -2.68 5.68 18.71
CA THR A 275 -3.59 5.97 19.85
C THR A 275 -4.17 4.72 20.48
N VAL A 276 -4.51 3.71 19.67
CA VAL A 276 -5.00 2.42 20.16
C VAL A 276 -3.88 1.64 20.82
N MET A 277 -2.73 1.50 20.17
CA MET A 277 -1.56 0.79 20.72
C MET A 277 -0.99 1.45 21.98
N GLY A 278 -1.20 2.75 22.14
CA GLY A 278 -0.82 3.47 23.35
C GLY A 278 -1.68 3.14 24.59
N SER A 279 -2.92 2.69 24.40
CA SER A 279 -3.90 2.52 25.48
C SER A 279 -4.48 1.10 25.59
N ALA A 280 -4.83 0.42 24.52
CA ALA A 280 -5.51 -0.87 24.54
C ALA A 280 -4.71 -1.98 25.23
N PRO A 281 -3.40 -2.17 24.98
CA PRO A 281 -2.62 -3.19 25.67
C PRO A 281 -2.56 -2.98 27.20
N LYS A 282 -2.55 -1.72 27.67
CA LYS A 282 -2.60 -1.41 29.11
C LYS A 282 -3.90 -1.83 29.78
N MET A 283 -4.96 -2.00 28.99
CA MET A 283 -6.27 -2.50 29.45
C MET A 283 -6.41 -4.03 29.27
N GLY A 284 -5.36 -4.71 28.82
CA GLY A 284 -5.38 -6.14 28.53
C GLY A 284 -6.12 -6.48 27.24
N LEU A 285 -6.30 -5.54 26.33
CA LEU A 285 -6.90 -5.76 25.02
C LEU A 285 -5.80 -6.04 23.99
N LYS A 286 -5.96 -7.11 23.22
CA LYS A 286 -5.07 -7.46 22.12
C LYS A 286 -5.53 -6.75 20.84
N VAL A 287 -4.61 -6.22 20.07
CA VAL A 287 -4.92 -5.42 18.88
C VAL A 287 -4.49 -6.14 17.62
N PHE A 288 -5.41 -6.23 16.67
CA PHE A 288 -5.17 -6.76 15.34
C PHE A 288 -5.50 -5.67 14.29
N HIS A 289 -4.59 -5.43 13.36
CA HIS A 289 -4.86 -4.54 12.23
C HIS A 289 -5.39 -5.35 11.05
N GLN A 290 -6.33 -4.81 10.32
CA GLN A 290 -6.91 -5.48 9.15
C GLN A 290 -5.90 -5.86 8.07
N THR A 291 -4.66 -5.38 8.14
CA THR A 291 -3.57 -5.71 7.21
C THR A 291 -2.47 -6.55 7.85
N ASP A 292 -2.59 -6.99 9.10
CA ASP A 292 -1.52 -7.69 9.81
C ASP A 292 -1.09 -9.00 9.11
N HIS A 293 -2.04 -9.79 8.65
CA HIS A 293 -1.76 -11.05 7.93
C HIS A 293 -1.04 -10.78 6.60
N VAL A 294 -1.44 -9.73 5.88
CA VAL A 294 -0.78 -9.33 4.61
C VAL A 294 0.65 -8.89 4.86
N MET A 295 0.87 -8.02 5.85
CA MET A 295 2.20 -7.49 6.17
C MET A 295 3.15 -8.58 6.67
N ARG A 296 2.65 -9.53 7.45
CA ARG A 296 3.42 -10.69 7.91
C ARG A 296 3.79 -11.62 6.76
N THR A 297 2.88 -11.82 5.81
CA THR A 297 3.12 -12.64 4.62
C THR A 297 4.34 -12.14 3.84
N ILE A 298 4.43 -10.85 3.61
CA ILE A 298 5.53 -10.25 2.83
C ILE A 298 6.80 -9.99 3.68
N GLY A 299 6.83 -10.44 4.93
CA GLY A 299 7.97 -10.23 5.83
C GLY A 299 8.25 -8.77 6.15
N HIS A 300 7.26 -7.87 5.94
CA HIS A 300 7.47 -6.46 6.23
C HIS A 300 7.59 -6.24 7.73
N PRO A 301 8.66 -5.59 8.22
CA PRO A 301 8.74 -5.20 9.61
C PRO A 301 7.59 -4.24 9.90
N LEU A 302 6.66 -4.66 10.76
CA LEU A 302 5.56 -3.83 11.24
C LEU A 302 6.13 -2.79 12.19
N TYR A 303 6.75 -1.75 11.66
CA TYR A 303 7.25 -0.63 12.47
C TYR A 303 6.08 0.15 13.05
N ARG A 304 5.55 -0.37 14.15
CA ARG A 304 4.65 0.36 15.02
C ARG A 304 5.49 1.10 16.05
N TYR A 305 6.22 2.10 15.58
CA TYR A 305 6.87 2.99 16.52
C TYR A 305 5.79 3.77 17.27
N LEU A 306 5.65 3.48 18.57
CA LEU A 306 5.21 4.51 19.48
C LEU A 306 6.15 5.69 19.22
N ARG A 307 5.62 6.81 18.77
CA ARG A 307 6.39 8.05 18.74
C ARG A 307 6.89 8.31 20.15
N VAL A 308 8.09 7.90 20.45
CA VAL A 308 8.84 8.47 21.55
C VAL A 308 9.12 9.90 21.08
N SER A 309 8.46 10.85 21.73
CA SER A 309 8.62 12.25 21.45
C SER A 309 10.09 12.61 21.37
N LYS A 310 10.51 13.16 20.23
CA LYS A 310 11.75 13.91 20.04
C LYS A 310 13.07 13.17 20.22
N GLN A 311 13.35 12.17 19.37
CA GLN A 311 14.71 11.94 18.87
C GLN A 311 14.57 11.52 17.41
N VAL A 312 14.45 12.50 16.53
CA VAL A 312 14.89 12.34 15.16
C VAL A 312 16.41 12.35 15.27
N GLU A 313 17.04 11.18 15.32
CA GLU A 313 18.45 11.07 14.98
C GLU A 313 18.57 11.58 13.55
N GLN A 314 19.23 12.70 13.35
CA GLN A 314 19.64 13.15 12.04
C GLN A 314 20.49 12.01 11.46
N LEU A 315 19.98 11.40 10.38
CA LEU A 315 20.80 10.50 9.58
C LEU A 315 22.05 11.27 9.18
N PRO A 316 23.26 10.71 9.34
CA PRO A 316 24.48 11.39 8.96
C PRO A 316 24.37 11.75 7.47
N GLU A 317 24.60 13.02 7.16
CA GLU A 317 24.72 13.50 5.80
C GLU A 317 25.76 12.63 5.10
N GLY A 318 25.35 11.97 4.02
CA GLY A 318 26.20 11.06 3.29
C GLY A 318 27.43 11.77 2.74
N LYS A 319 28.59 11.29 3.15
CA LYS A 319 29.85 11.47 2.44
C LYS A 319 29.91 10.56 1.22
#